data_dd8757fe09ff2dc6546603080044c9b7
#
_entry.id   dd8757fe09ff2dc6546603080044c9b7
#
_cell.length_a   1.000
_cell.length_b   1.000
_cell.length_c   1.000
_cell.angle_alpha   90.00
_cell.angle_beta   90.00
_cell.angle_gamma   90.00
#
_symmetry.space_group_name_H-M   'P 1'
#
loop_
_entity.id
_entity.type
_entity.pdbx_description
1 polymer ?
#
loop_
_entity_poly.entity_id
_entity_poly.type
_entity_poly.pdbx_seq_one_letter_code
_entity_poly.pdbx_strand_id
1 'polypeptide(L)'
;HLEGFGNLDGVIQTKKALYDSVRKVQGVLFYNMDDTLLQSLLNETTQNISYGKGNASISGEITELTPFLSISWKSSAYSSGGIETNMVGNYNLYNFLAAICIGNYFDIKGIDISDAIAGYKPKNNRSQVLETKKNKLIIDCYNANPTSMLLALESFRSFQHDKKIAILGDMLELGQDSEQEHQKILDYCTNNEIKLITVGPIFKKLNKNQACESVEQISSELISMYDSIILLKGSRGIELEKLITFL
;
A
#
# COMPACT_ATOMS: atom_id res chain seq x y z
N HIS A 1 0.21 -14.16 -1.85
CA HIS A 1 -0.62 -15.32 -2.33
C HIS A 1 0.22 -16.51 -2.84
N LEU A 2 1.52 -16.60 -2.47
CA LEU A 2 2.42 -17.67 -2.97
C LEU A 2 1.92 -19.07 -2.60
N GLU A 3 1.34 -19.21 -1.41
CA GLU A 3 0.77 -20.50 -0.96
C GLU A 3 -0.34 -21.00 -1.89
N GLY A 4 -1.24 -20.11 -2.33
CA GLY A 4 -2.36 -20.47 -3.23
C GLY A 4 -1.96 -20.75 -4.67
N PHE A 5 -0.85 -20.19 -5.15
CA PHE A 5 -0.39 -20.29 -6.55
C PHE A 5 0.92 -21.08 -6.70
N GLY A 6 1.46 -21.60 -5.61
CA GLY A 6 2.66 -22.43 -5.56
C GLY A 6 3.97 -21.64 -5.60
N ASN A 7 4.10 -20.65 -6.48
CA ASN A 7 5.29 -19.80 -6.61
C ASN A 7 4.96 -18.50 -7.37
N LEU A 8 5.96 -17.64 -7.56
CA LEU A 8 5.81 -16.37 -8.26
C LEU A 8 5.35 -16.56 -9.71
N ASP A 9 5.86 -17.59 -10.42
CA ASP A 9 5.46 -17.87 -11.81
C ASP A 9 3.97 -18.23 -11.88
N GLY A 10 3.46 -19.00 -10.92
CA GLY A 10 2.04 -19.32 -10.81
C GLY A 10 1.17 -18.06 -10.61
N VAL A 11 1.63 -17.11 -9.78
CA VAL A 11 0.97 -15.80 -9.63
C VAL A 11 0.97 -15.05 -10.96
N ILE A 12 2.11 -14.97 -11.66
CA ILE A 12 2.24 -14.27 -12.95
C ILE A 12 1.29 -14.87 -13.98
N GLN A 13 1.29 -16.20 -14.14
CA GLN A 13 0.41 -16.88 -15.10
C GLN A 13 -1.07 -16.63 -14.81
N THR A 14 -1.46 -16.68 -13.54
CA THR A 14 -2.85 -16.44 -13.15
C THR A 14 -3.26 -14.99 -13.43
N LYS A 15 -2.41 -14.01 -13.10
CA LYS A 15 -2.67 -12.59 -13.39
C LYS A 15 -2.68 -12.31 -14.90
N LYS A 16 -1.79 -12.94 -15.66
CA LYS A 16 -1.74 -12.86 -17.13
C LYS A 16 -3.05 -13.33 -17.78
N ALA A 17 -3.76 -14.29 -17.18
CA ALA A 17 -5.06 -14.73 -17.70
C ALA A 17 -6.09 -13.61 -17.84
N LEU A 18 -6.02 -12.54 -17.04
CA LEU A 18 -6.83 -11.33 -17.22
C LEU A 18 -6.50 -10.66 -18.55
N TYR A 19 -5.22 -10.46 -18.86
CA TYR A 19 -4.78 -9.86 -20.13
C TYR A 19 -5.26 -10.70 -21.33
N ASP A 20 -5.12 -12.00 -21.25
CA ASP A 20 -5.58 -12.92 -22.30
C ASP A 20 -7.11 -12.87 -22.48
N SER A 21 -7.86 -12.69 -21.39
CA SER A 21 -9.32 -12.54 -21.44
C SER A 21 -9.73 -11.21 -22.08
N VAL A 22 -9.07 -10.11 -21.73
CA VAL A 22 -9.32 -8.79 -22.34
C VAL A 22 -9.03 -8.83 -23.85
N ARG A 23 -7.95 -9.49 -24.26
CA ARG A 23 -7.59 -9.66 -25.68
C ARG A 23 -8.67 -10.41 -26.47
N LYS A 24 -9.22 -11.49 -25.91
CA LYS A 24 -10.27 -12.28 -26.57
C LYS A 24 -11.52 -11.47 -26.92
N VAL A 25 -11.82 -10.45 -26.14
CA VAL A 25 -12.97 -9.56 -26.38
C VAL A 25 -12.58 -8.23 -27.02
N GLN A 26 -11.34 -8.13 -27.52
CA GLN A 26 -10.80 -6.89 -28.10
C GLN A 26 -10.95 -5.67 -27.18
N GLY A 27 -10.80 -5.87 -25.89
CA GLY A 27 -10.90 -4.85 -24.86
C GLY A 27 -9.65 -3.97 -24.77
N VAL A 28 -9.64 -3.06 -23.79
CA VAL A 28 -8.55 -2.12 -23.52
C VAL A 28 -7.80 -2.54 -22.26
N LEU A 29 -6.48 -2.57 -22.33
CA LEU A 29 -5.61 -2.81 -21.19
C LEU A 29 -5.02 -1.49 -20.68
N PHE A 30 -5.21 -1.24 -19.39
CA PHE A 30 -4.56 -0.17 -18.67
C PHE A 30 -3.39 -0.77 -17.88
N TYR A 31 -2.18 -0.25 -18.06
CA TYR A 31 -1.00 -0.84 -17.45
C TYR A 31 -0.03 0.19 -16.89
N ASN A 32 0.65 -0.18 -15.81
CA ASN A 32 1.75 0.60 -15.26
C ASN A 32 2.99 0.48 -16.16
N MET A 33 3.39 1.58 -16.77
CA MET A 33 4.54 1.63 -17.67
C MET A 33 5.88 1.47 -16.95
N ASP A 34 5.92 1.75 -15.64
CA ASP A 34 7.15 1.63 -14.85
C ASP A 34 7.36 0.19 -14.34
N ASP A 35 6.41 -0.73 -14.60
CA ASP A 35 6.51 -2.15 -14.29
C ASP A 35 6.93 -2.94 -15.52
N THR A 36 8.20 -3.33 -15.56
CA THR A 36 8.80 -4.05 -16.70
C THR A 36 8.17 -5.43 -16.94
N LEU A 37 7.69 -6.10 -15.87
CA LEU A 37 6.98 -7.36 -15.99
C LEU A 37 5.65 -7.15 -16.72
N LEU A 38 4.85 -6.16 -16.32
CA LEU A 38 3.58 -5.87 -16.98
C LEU A 38 3.80 -5.48 -18.44
N GLN A 39 4.85 -4.69 -18.75
CA GLN A 39 5.21 -4.38 -20.13
C GLN A 39 5.51 -5.63 -20.96
N SER A 40 6.25 -6.59 -20.40
CA SER A 40 6.59 -7.84 -21.09
C SER A 40 5.39 -8.73 -21.41
N LEU A 41 4.27 -8.51 -20.76
CA LEU A 41 3.02 -9.24 -20.99
C LEU A 41 2.12 -8.61 -22.07
N LEU A 42 2.46 -7.41 -22.53
CA LEU A 42 1.70 -6.72 -23.59
C LEU A 42 1.93 -7.37 -24.97
N ASN A 43 1.02 -7.11 -25.87
CA ASN A 43 1.17 -7.41 -27.29
C ASN A 43 0.52 -6.32 -28.14
N GLU A 44 0.78 -6.37 -29.45
CA GLU A 44 0.32 -5.35 -30.43
C GLU A 44 -1.16 -5.48 -30.81
N THR A 45 -1.81 -6.61 -30.47
CA THR A 45 -3.19 -6.90 -30.89
C THR A 45 -4.26 -6.28 -29.99
N THR A 46 -3.85 -5.64 -28.91
CA THR A 46 -4.76 -5.06 -27.91
C THR A 46 -4.48 -3.57 -27.78
N GLN A 47 -5.53 -2.77 -27.67
CA GLN A 47 -5.36 -1.37 -27.31
C GLN A 47 -4.79 -1.27 -25.89
N ASN A 48 -3.58 -0.73 -25.77
CA ASN A 48 -2.87 -0.59 -24.51
C ASN A 48 -2.76 0.88 -24.14
N ILE A 49 -3.18 1.25 -22.94
CA ILE A 49 -3.08 2.63 -22.43
C ILE A 49 -2.20 2.60 -21.18
N SER A 50 -1.13 3.39 -21.21
CA SER A 50 -0.13 3.42 -20.16
C SER A 50 -0.40 4.51 -19.13
N TYR A 51 -0.05 4.22 -17.87
CA TYR A 51 0.12 5.23 -16.82
C TYR A 51 1.46 5.00 -16.12
N GLY A 52 2.05 6.05 -15.56
CA GLY A 52 3.33 5.94 -14.87
C GLY A 52 4.04 7.28 -14.72
N LYS A 53 5.32 7.22 -14.39
CA LYS A 53 6.21 8.37 -14.40
C LYS A 53 6.78 8.56 -15.82
N GLY A 54 7.11 9.76 -16.20
CA GLY A 54 7.75 10.00 -17.48
C GLY A 54 6.81 10.00 -18.69
N ASN A 55 7.04 9.16 -19.69
CA ASN A 55 6.43 9.28 -21.02
C ASN A 55 5.20 8.37 -21.24
N ALA A 56 4.39 8.16 -20.21
CA ALA A 56 3.14 7.41 -20.28
C ALA A 56 1.99 8.24 -20.89
N SER A 57 0.91 7.58 -21.34
CA SER A 57 -0.32 8.25 -21.81
C SER A 57 -0.90 9.16 -20.71
N ILE A 58 -0.89 8.67 -19.47
CA ILE A 58 -1.12 9.47 -18.26
C ILE A 58 0.15 9.42 -17.45
N SER A 59 0.81 10.55 -17.30
CA SER A 59 2.00 10.64 -16.46
C SER A 59 1.73 11.47 -15.22
N GLY A 60 2.44 11.14 -14.13
CA GLY A 60 2.35 11.89 -12.90
C GLY A 60 3.53 11.68 -11.98
N GLU A 61 3.67 12.55 -11.04
CA GLU A 61 4.75 12.57 -10.08
C GLU A 61 4.27 12.99 -8.69
N ILE A 62 5.07 12.69 -7.70
CA ILE A 62 4.84 13.12 -6.33
C ILE A 62 5.41 14.52 -6.20
N THR A 63 4.57 15.45 -5.75
CA THR A 63 4.97 16.83 -5.47
C THR A 63 5.29 17.04 -3.99
N GLU A 64 4.63 16.29 -3.09
CA GLU A 64 4.87 16.32 -1.66
C GLU A 64 4.48 14.98 -1.00
N LEU A 65 5.14 14.61 0.10
CA LEU A 65 4.93 13.32 0.79
C LEU A 65 4.41 13.44 2.23
N THR A 66 4.37 14.63 2.81
CA THR A 66 4.14 14.78 4.26
C THR A 66 3.10 15.84 4.56
N PRO A 67 2.08 15.54 5.37
CA PRO A 67 1.72 14.22 5.90
C PRO A 67 1.00 13.34 4.89
N PHE A 68 0.33 13.95 3.90
CA PHE A 68 -0.39 13.30 2.84
C PHE A 68 0.38 13.38 1.52
N LEU A 69 0.11 12.41 0.68
CA LEU A 69 0.65 12.39 -0.67
C LEU A 69 0.02 13.50 -1.49
N SER A 70 0.85 14.39 -2.04
CA SER A 70 0.44 15.33 -3.08
C SER A 70 1.03 14.88 -4.41
N ILE A 71 0.23 14.92 -5.47
CA ILE A 71 0.61 14.49 -6.81
C ILE A 71 0.27 15.56 -7.84
N SER A 72 1.01 15.57 -8.94
CA SER A 72 0.60 16.19 -10.18
C SER A 72 0.45 15.15 -11.28
N TRP A 73 -0.41 15.41 -12.27
CA TRP A 73 -0.57 14.52 -13.41
C TRP A 73 -0.86 15.27 -14.70
N LYS A 74 -0.58 14.64 -15.82
CA LYS A 74 -0.86 15.19 -17.15
C LYS A 74 -1.29 14.11 -18.13
N SER A 75 -2.11 14.51 -19.08
CA SER A 75 -2.44 13.81 -20.33
C SER A 75 -2.09 14.69 -21.53
N SER A 76 -2.42 14.23 -22.74
CA SER A 76 -2.29 15.06 -23.95
C SER A 76 -3.14 16.33 -23.94
N ALA A 77 -4.25 16.34 -23.17
CA ALA A 77 -5.25 17.41 -23.16
C ALA A 77 -5.34 18.20 -21.85
N TYR A 78 -4.70 17.72 -20.77
CA TYR A 78 -4.84 18.33 -19.44
C TYR A 78 -3.57 18.17 -18.61
N SER A 79 -3.28 19.19 -17.81
CA SER A 79 -2.22 19.14 -16.80
C SER A 79 -2.76 19.71 -15.50
N SER A 80 -2.67 18.94 -14.42
CA SER A 80 -3.02 19.41 -13.08
C SER A 80 -1.87 20.18 -12.45
N GLY A 81 -2.18 21.06 -11.51
CA GLY A 81 -1.25 21.49 -10.47
C GLY A 81 -1.03 20.37 -9.43
N GLY A 82 -0.43 20.72 -8.29
CA GLY A 82 -0.33 19.83 -7.14
C GLY A 82 -1.72 19.55 -6.55
N ILE A 83 -2.06 18.29 -6.40
CA ILE A 83 -3.31 17.81 -5.80
C ILE A 83 -2.95 17.15 -4.48
N GLU A 84 -3.36 17.76 -3.36
CA GLU A 84 -3.25 17.12 -2.05
C GLU A 84 -4.32 16.04 -1.92
N THR A 85 -3.90 14.83 -1.54
CA THR A 85 -4.80 13.69 -1.35
C THR A 85 -5.01 13.41 0.14
N ASN A 86 -5.92 12.50 0.48
CA ASN A 86 -6.12 12.04 1.86
C ASN A 86 -5.43 10.67 2.10
N MET A 87 -4.43 10.32 1.31
CA MET A 87 -3.70 9.06 1.44
C MET A 87 -2.23 9.29 1.76
N VAL A 88 -1.65 8.34 2.44
CA VAL A 88 -0.22 8.31 2.77
C VAL A 88 0.48 7.22 1.95
N GLY A 89 1.80 7.37 1.78
CA GLY A 89 2.62 6.39 1.10
C GLY A 89 2.81 6.66 -0.40
N ASN A 90 4.07 6.72 -0.82
CA ASN A 90 4.49 6.98 -2.19
C ASN A 90 3.98 5.94 -3.20
N TYR A 91 3.76 4.69 -2.77
CA TYR A 91 3.22 3.60 -3.58
C TYR A 91 1.78 3.87 -4.06
N ASN A 92 1.04 4.76 -3.42
CA ASN A 92 -0.31 5.14 -3.84
C ASN A 92 -0.34 6.03 -5.10
N LEU A 93 0.79 6.59 -5.53
CA LEU A 93 0.87 7.31 -6.80
C LEU A 93 0.31 6.46 -7.95
N TYR A 94 0.75 5.21 -8.07
CA TYR A 94 0.30 4.33 -9.16
C TYR A 94 -1.18 3.96 -9.06
N ASN A 95 -1.74 3.89 -7.86
CA ASN A 95 -3.18 3.68 -7.67
C ASN A 95 -3.98 4.89 -8.18
N PHE A 96 -3.51 6.10 -7.89
CA PHE A 96 -4.11 7.31 -8.43
C PHE A 96 -3.95 7.40 -9.95
N LEU A 97 -2.75 7.16 -10.48
CA LEU A 97 -2.52 7.21 -11.92
C LEU A 97 -3.37 6.19 -12.69
N ALA A 98 -3.59 4.99 -12.13
CA ALA A 98 -4.50 4.02 -12.70
C ALA A 98 -5.94 4.55 -12.76
N ALA A 99 -6.44 5.12 -11.65
CA ALA A 99 -7.78 5.70 -11.60
C ALA A 99 -7.93 6.89 -12.57
N ILE A 100 -6.94 7.78 -12.61
CA ILE A 100 -6.88 8.92 -13.55
C ILE A 100 -6.90 8.42 -15.00
N CYS A 101 -6.11 7.39 -15.30
CA CYS A 101 -6.01 6.82 -16.64
C CYS A 101 -7.37 6.27 -17.12
N ILE A 102 -8.05 5.55 -16.26
CA ILE A 102 -9.39 5.03 -16.55
C ILE A 102 -10.40 6.17 -16.70
N GLY A 103 -10.42 7.15 -15.79
CA GLY A 103 -11.31 8.32 -15.89
C GLY A 103 -11.10 9.11 -17.17
N ASN A 104 -9.83 9.34 -17.55
CA ASN A 104 -9.49 10.05 -18.79
C ASN A 104 -9.95 9.25 -20.04
N TYR A 105 -9.84 7.92 -20.02
CA TYR A 105 -10.32 7.06 -21.11
C TYR A 105 -11.83 7.16 -21.32
N PHE A 106 -12.60 7.34 -20.26
CA PHE A 106 -14.05 7.52 -20.32
C PHE A 106 -14.46 9.00 -20.45
N ASP A 107 -13.57 9.85 -20.95
CA ASP A 107 -13.82 11.27 -21.25
C ASP A 107 -14.30 12.11 -20.06
N ILE A 108 -13.95 11.71 -18.82
CA ILE A 108 -14.19 12.55 -17.64
C ILE A 108 -13.22 13.73 -17.71
N LYS A 109 -13.73 14.92 -17.46
CA LYS A 109 -12.92 16.15 -17.51
C LYS A 109 -11.78 16.10 -16.49
N GLY A 110 -10.60 16.57 -16.87
CA GLY A 110 -9.42 16.53 -16.00
C GLY A 110 -9.61 17.23 -14.66
N ILE A 111 -10.39 18.30 -14.61
CA ILE A 111 -10.72 18.97 -13.34
C ILE A 111 -11.58 18.07 -12.44
N ASP A 112 -12.57 17.39 -12.97
CA ASP A 112 -13.47 16.53 -12.21
C ASP A 112 -12.69 15.29 -11.68
N ILE A 113 -11.76 14.76 -12.47
CA ILE A 113 -10.83 13.70 -12.04
C ILE A 113 -9.98 14.19 -10.87
N SER A 114 -9.39 15.39 -10.98
CA SER A 114 -8.54 15.98 -9.95
C SER A 114 -9.31 16.22 -8.65
N ASP A 115 -10.54 16.72 -8.73
CA ASP A 115 -11.41 16.93 -7.57
C ASP A 115 -11.80 15.61 -6.90
N ALA A 116 -12.06 14.56 -7.70
CA ALA A 116 -12.35 13.23 -7.19
C ALA A 116 -11.14 12.61 -6.44
N ILE A 117 -9.93 12.80 -6.96
CA ILE A 117 -8.68 12.36 -6.31
C ILE A 117 -8.46 13.11 -4.99
N ALA A 118 -8.61 14.45 -4.98
CA ALA A 118 -8.48 15.26 -3.78
C ALA A 118 -9.52 14.90 -2.70
N GLY A 119 -10.76 14.63 -3.13
CA GLY A 119 -11.87 14.30 -2.24
C GLY A 119 -11.89 12.85 -1.74
N TYR A 120 -11.10 11.96 -2.32
CA TYR A 120 -11.13 10.54 -1.95
C TYR A 120 -10.59 10.32 -0.54
N LYS A 121 -11.38 9.68 0.31
CA LYS A 121 -11.00 9.28 1.69
C LYS A 121 -11.10 7.76 1.81
N PRO A 122 -10.00 7.06 2.09
CA PRO A 122 -10.04 5.61 2.28
C PRO A 122 -10.82 5.24 3.56
N LYS A 123 -11.62 4.17 3.50
CA LYS A 123 -12.48 3.71 4.62
C LYS A 123 -12.33 2.22 4.93
N ASN A 124 -11.40 1.54 4.27
CA ASN A 124 -11.30 0.08 4.28
C ASN A 124 -9.96 -0.42 4.85
N ASN A 125 -9.41 0.30 5.81
CA ASN A 125 -8.13 -0.02 6.44
C ASN A 125 -6.95 -0.10 5.45
N ARG A 126 -6.99 0.72 4.39
CA ARG A 126 -5.91 0.83 3.40
C ARG A 126 -5.40 2.26 3.35
N SER A 127 -4.17 2.47 3.81
CA SER A 127 -3.50 3.78 3.82
C SER A 127 -4.37 4.90 4.42
N GLN A 128 -5.23 4.55 5.37
CA GLN A 128 -6.17 5.46 6.03
C GLN A 128 -5.47 6.19 7.16
N VAL A 129 -5.63 7.50 7.25
CA VAL A 129 -5.19 8.29 8.41
C VAL A 129 -6.38 8.56 9.32
N LEU A 130 -6.22 8.28 10.60
CA LEU A 130 -7.22 8.55 11.63
C LEU A 130 -6.56 9.30 12.79
N GLU A 131 -7.10 10.45 13.12
CA GLU A 131 -6.74 11.17 14.35
C GLU A 131 -7.68 10.77 15.48
N THR A 132 -7.11 10.20 16.52
CA THR A 132 -7.82 9.90 17.77
C THR A 132 -7.60 11.02 18.77
N LYS A 133 -8.19 10.92 19.97
CA LYS A 133 -7.92 11.88 21.05
C LYS A 133 -6.49 11.76 21.62
N LYS A 134 -5.79 10.68 21.32
CA LYS A 134 -4.48 10.35 21.88
C LYS A 134 -3.36 10.35 20.85
N ASN A 135 -3.63 9.86 19.65
CA ASN A 135 -2.60 9.50 18.68
C ASN A 135 -3.07 9.78 17.24
N LYS A 136 -2.12 9.83 16.32
CA LYS A 136 -2.37 9.80 14.88
C LYS A 136 -2.07 8.40 14.35
N LEU A 137 -3.07 7.73 13.79
CA LEU A 137 -2.97 6.37 13.31
C LEU A 137 -2.86 6.35 11.77
N ILE A 138 -1.94 5.54 11.26
CA ILE A 138 -1.86 5.16 9.85
C ILE A 138 -2.33 3.70 9.79
N ILE A 139 -3.53 3.49 9.27
CA ILE A 139 -4.21 2.19 9.26
C ILE A 139 -4.06 1.59 7.87
N ASP A 140 -3.29 0.51 7.76
CA ASP A 140 -3.03 -0.24 6.53
C ASP A 140 -3.06 -1.75 6.79
N CYS A 141 -4.09 -2.23 7.49
CA CYS A 141 -4.23 -3.59 7.99
C CYS A 141 -5.29 -4.42 7.27
N TYR A 142 -5.62 -4.08 6.02
CA TYR A 142 -6.48 -4.91 5.19
C TYR A 142 -5.76 -6.16 4.68
N ASN A 143 -4.50 -6.05 4.26
CA ASN A 143 -3.65 -7.17 3.87
C ASN A 143 -2.17 -6.76 3.98
N ALA A 144 -1.30 -7.76 4.13
CA ALA A 144 0.14 -7.55 4.17
C ALA A 144 0.89 -8.64 3.39
N ASN A 145 1.92 -8.21 2.69
CA ASN A 145 2.93 -9.05 2.08
C ASN A 145 4.30 -8.35 2.20
N PRO A 146 5.42 -9.02 1.94
CA PRO A 146 6.76 -8.45 2.13
C PRO A 146 6.96 -7.10 1.44
N THR A 147 6.57 -7.00 0.18
CA THR A 147 6.71 -5.76 -0.61
C THR A 147 5.89 -4.62 -0.01
N SER A 148 4.61 -4.85 0.27
CA SER A 148 3.73 -3.82 0.82
C SER A 148 4.12 -3.41 2.25
N MET A 149 4.68 -4.34 3.02
CA MET A 149 5.18 -4.09 4.38
C MET A 149 6.38 -3.14 4.33
N LEU A 150 7.38 -3.43 3.49
CA LEU A 150 8.56 -2.59 3.32
C LEU A 150 8.20 -1.19 2.82
N LEU A 151 7.36 -1.08 1.79
CA LEU A 151 6.92 0.23 1.27
C LEU A 151 6.20 1.08 2.32
N ALA A 152 5.37 0.45 3.15
CA ALA A 152 4.69 1.16 4.24
C ALA A 152 5.68 1.62 5.32
N LEU A 153 6.67 0.80 5.68
CA LEU A 153 7.70 1.16 6.63
C LEU A 153 8.62 2.28 6.11
N GLU A 154 9.00 2.23 4.84
CA GLU A 154 9.75 3.30 4.18
C GLU A 154 9.00 4.63 4.23
N SER A 155 7.70 4.60 3.86
CA SER A 155 6.85 5.77 3.96
C SER A 155 6.70 6.25 5.41
N PHE A 156 6.51 5.33 6.37
CA PHE A 156 6.37 5.65 7.78
C PHE A 156 7.61 6.35 8.36
N ARG A 157 8.81 6.01 7.90
CA ARG A 157 10.05 6.68 8.31
C ARG A 157 10.09 8.16 7.93
N SER A 158 9.49 8.53 6.81
CA SER A 158 9.51 9.94 6.33
C SER A 158 8.67 10.89 7.18
N PHE A 159 7.76 10.37 8.01
CA PHE A 159 6.99 11.22 8.92
C PHE A 159 7.90 11.84 9.99
N GLN A 160 7.78 13.15 10.15
CA GLN A 160 8.50 13.90 11.18
C GLN A 160 7.70 13.87 12.49
N HIS A 161 8.13 13.08 13.44
CA HIS A 161 7.56 13.00 14.78
C HIS A 161 8.52 12.25 15.73
N ASP A 162 8.64 12.73 16.96
CA ASP A 162 9.56 12.16 17.95
C ASP A 162 9.11 10.77 18.44
N LYS A 163 7.80 10.53 18.49
CA LYS A 163 7.23 9.27 18.93
C LYS A 163 6.55 8.56 17.75
N LYS A 164 7.30 7.66 17.12
CA LYS A 164 6.80 6.80 16.04
C LYS A 164 6.87 5.33 16.45
N ILE A 165 5.78 4.59 16.24
CA ILE A 165 5.69 3.19 16.60
C ILE A 165 5.00 2.42 15.46
N ALA A 166 5.61 1.35 14.98
CA ALA A 166 4.98 0.42 14.07
C ALA A 166 4.41 -0.78 14.83
N ILE A 167 3.13 -1.06 14.65
CA ILE A 167 2.47 -2.26 15.14
C ILE A 167 2.22 -3.14 13.92
N LEU A 168 3.02 -4.21 13.79
CA LEU A 168 2.99 -5.08 12.63
C LEU A 168 2.38 -6.43 12.95
N GLY A 169 1.39 -6.82 12.18
CA GLY A 169 0.80 -8.15 12.22
C GLY A 169 1.45 -9.11 11.24
N ASP A 170 1.32 -10.41 11.48
CA ASP A 170 1.84 -11.43 10.57
C ASP A 170 1.38 -11.21 9.13
N MET A 171 2.27 -11.57 8.21
CA MET A 171 1.99 -11.67 6.78
C MET A 171 1.57 -13.12 6.48
N LEU A 172 0.27 -13.31 6.28
CA LEU A 172 -0.30 -14.62 5.94
C LEU A 172 -0.08 -14.96 4.45
N GLU A 173 -0.31 -16.21 4.08
CA GLU A 173 -0.27 -16.70 2.69
C GLU A 173 1.13 -16.72 2.03
N LEU A 174 2.21 -16.75 2.83
CA LEU A 174 3.59 -16.80 2.33
C LEU A 174 4.14 -18.24 2.21
N GLY A 175 3.42 -19.24 2.74
CA GLY A 175 3.85 -20.63 2.67
C GLY A 175 5.21 -20.88 3.34
N GLN A 176 6.10 -21.58 2.66
CA GLN A 176 7.41 -21.97 3.21
C GLN A 176 8.35 -20.77 3.46
N ASP A 177 8.18 -19.67 2.75
CA ASP A 177 9.04 -18.49 2.86
C ASP A 177 8.65 -17.60 4.07
N SER A 178 7.60 -17.96 4.79
CA SER A 178 6.97 -17.11 5.80
C SER A 178 7.96 -16.63 6.86
N GLU A 179 8.71 -17.52 7.50
CA GLU A 179 9.66 -17.16 8.56
C GLU A 179 10.78 -16.25 8.03
N GLN A 180 11.31 -16.55 6.87
CA GLN A 180 12.37 -15.76 6.24
C GLN A 180 11.91 -14.35 5.92
N GLU A 181 10.72 -14.19 5.38
CA GLU A 181 10.17 -12.88 5.03
C GLU A 181 9.84 -12.05 6.28
N HIS A 182 9.31 -12.66 7.33
CA HIS A 182 9.11 -11.97 8.60
C HIS A 182 10.43 -11.54 9.23
N GLN A 183 11.49 -12.37 9.17
CA GLN A 183 12.81 -12.01 9.67
C GLN A 183 13.38 -10.80 8.93
N LYS A 184 13.22 -10.72 7.60
CA LYS A 184 13.66 -9.56 6.82
C LYS A 184 12.99 -8.26 7.29
N ILE A 185 11.69 -8.32 7.66
CA ILE A 185 10.98 -7.16 8.21
C ILE A 185 11.54 -6.75 9.57
N LEU A 186 11.82 -7.72 10.46
CA LEU A 186 12.44 -7.44 11.76
C LEU A 186 13.83 -6.81 11.59
N ASP A 187 14.65 -7.35 10.70
CA ASP A 187 15.98 -6.84 10.40
C ASP A 187 15.89 -5.41 9.82
N TYR A 188 14.95 -5.17 8.92
CA TYR A 188 14.71 -3.83 8.37
C TYR A 188 14.35 -2.83 9.47
N CYS A 189 13.44 -3.18 10.38
CA CYS A 189 13.04 -2.31 11.48
C CYS A 189 14.21 -2.04 12.44
N THR A 190 15.01 -3.05 12.76
CA THR A 190 16.18 -2.93 13.61
C THR A 190 17.23 -2.02 12.99
N ASN A 191 17.58 -2.24 11.72
CA ASN A 191 18.59 -1.47 11.00
C ASN A 191 18.19 0.01 10.79
N ASN A 192 16.91 0.32 10.88
CA ASN A 192 16.36 1.66 10.70
C ASN A 192 15.82 2.27 12.00
N GLU A 193 16.11 1.67 13.15
CA GLU A 193 15.72 2.15 14.50
C GLU A 193 14.20 2.42 14.65
N ILE A 194 13.38 1.61 13.97
CA ILE A 194 11.92 1.72 14.06
C ILE A 194 11.47 1.05 15.36
N LYS A 195 10.82 1.79 16.25
CA LYS A 195 10.14 1.19 17.41
C LYS A 195 9.03 0.29 16.93
N LEU A 196 9.08 -0.96 17.37
CA LEU A 196 8.27 -2.04 16.83
C LEU A 196 7.52 -2.79 17.91
N ILE A 197 6.25 -3.07 17.67
CA ILE A 197 5.45 -4.08 18.36
C ILE A 197 4.96 -5.04 17.28
N THR A 198 5.08 -6.33 17.53
CA THR A 198 4.64 -7.34 16.56
C THR A 198 3.54 -8.23 17.13
N VAL A 199 2.61 -8.65 16.27
CA VAL A 199 1.42 -9.42 16.62
C VAL A 199 1.26 -10.60 15.68
N GLY A 200 1.13 -11.77 16.24
CA GLY A 200 0.86 -13.01 15.51
C GLY A 200 1.86 -14.12 15.84
N PRO A 201 1.48 -15.38 15.59
CA PRO A 201 2.27 -16.55 15.97
C PRO A 201 3.64 -16.61 15.28
N ILE A 202 3.76 -16.12 14.04
CA ILE A 202 5.01 -16.17 13.30
C ILE A 202 6.01 -15.16 13.87
N PHE A 203 5.60 -13.90 14.05
CA PHE A 203 6.42 -12.91 14.73
C PHE A 203 6.74 -13.33 16.16
N LYS A 204 5.80 -13.97 16.89
CA LYS A 204 6.04 -14.47 18.24
C LYS A 204 7.12 -15.55 18.29
N LYS A 205 7.17 -16.41 17.29
CA LYS A 205 8.22 -17.42 17.16
C LYS A 205 9.60 -16.79 16.96
N LEU A 206 9.70 -15.75 16.15
CA LEU A 206 10.95 -15.08 15.77
C LEU A 206 11.43 -14.07 16.83
N ASN A 207 10.51 -13.35 17.48
CA ASN A 207 10.81 -12.26 18.43
C ASN A 207 10.07 -12.45 19.76
N LYS A 208 10.42 -13.48 20.50
CA LYS A 208 9.72 -13.94 21.71
C LYS A 208 9.49 -12.85 22.78
N ASN A 209 10.42 -11.89 22.88
CA ASN A 209 10.42 -10.90 23.96
C ASN A 209 9.61 -9.63 23.64
N GLN A 210 9.34 -9.34 22.36
CA GLN A 210 8.70 -8.10 21.90
C GLN A 210 7.47 -8.37 21.03
N ALA A 211 6.99 -9.60 20.96
CA ALA A 211 5.86 -9.99 20.15
C ALA A 211 4.73 -10.56 21.00
N CYS A 212 3.50 -10.16 20.67
CA CYS A 212 2.27 -10.74 21.20
C CYS A 212 1.75 -11.80 20.23
N GLU A 213 1.09 -12.83 20.76
CA GLU A 213 0.50 -13.89 19.94
C GLU A 213 -0.79 -13.43 19.26
N SER A 214 -1.53 -12.53 19.91
CA SER A 214 -2.78 -11.97 19.41
C SER A 214 -2.97 -10.52 19.86
N VAL A 215 -3.95 -9.83 19.26
CA VAL A 215 -4.28 -8.44 19.58
C VAL A 215 -4.77 -8.25 21.03
N GLU A 216 -5.39 -9.28 21.63
CA GLU A 216 -5.91 -9.22 22.98
C GLU A 216 -4.81 -9.09 24.03
N GLN A 217 -3.62 -9.61 23.74
CA GLN A 217 -2.46 -9.56 24.66
C GLN A 217 -1.81 -8.19 24.76
N ILE A 218 -1.97 -7.35 23.73
CA ILE A 218 -1.26 -6.07 23.62
C ILE A 218 -2.06 -4.87 24.17
N SER A 219 -3.35 -5.03 24.37
CA SER A 219 -4.27 -3.90 24.66
C SER A 219 -3.88 -3.06 25.88
N SER A 220 -3.32 -3.65 26.93
CA SER A 220 -2.91 -2.94 28.14
C SER A 220 -1.71 -2.01 27.95
N GLU A 221 -0.77 -2.37 27.07
CA GLU A 221 0.41 -1.56 26.78
C GLU A 221 0.05 -0.33 25.93
N LEU A 222 -0.96 -0.46 25.08
CA LEU A 222 -1.40 0.61 24.17
C LEU A 222 -2.15 1.74 24.89
N ILE A 223 -2.80 1.46 26.00
CA ILE A 223 -3.58 2.45 26.78
C ILE A 223 -2.71 3.64 27.21
N SER A 224 -1.43 3.41 27.46
CA SER A 224 -0.46 4.43 27.89
C SER A 224 0.20 5.20 26.74
N MET A 225 -0.11 4.90 25.48
CA MET A 225 0.48 5.60 24.33
C MET A 225 -0.28 6.90 24.04
N TYR A 226 0.46 8.00 24.06
CA TYR A 226 -0.07 9.33 23.81
C TYR A 226 0.90 10.13 22.93
N ASP A 227 0.32 11.03 22.13
CA ASP A 227 1.10 11.94 21.30
C ASP A 227 2.11 11.19 20.42
N SER A 228 1.60 10.21 19.66
CA SER A 228 2.41 9.34 18.83
C SER A 228 1.81 9.19 17.42
N ILE A 229 2.67 8.96 16.43
CA ILE A 229 2.25 8.44 15.12
C ILE A 229 2.42 6.93 15.15
N ILE A 230 1.34 6.20 14.87
CA ILE A 230 1.30 4.75 14.97
C ILE A 230 0.89 4.15 13.62
N LEU A 231 1.76 3.31 13.04
CA LEU A 231 1.44 2.50 11.87
C LEU A 231 0.83 1.17 12.32
N LEU A 232 -0.37 0.86 11.84
CA LEU A 232 -1.00 -0.45 11.97
C LEU A 232 -0.94 -1.18 10.62
N LYS A 233 -0.13 -2.24 10.48
CA LYS A 233 -0.03 -3.00 9.25
C LYS A 233 0.12 -4.49 9.50
N GLY A 234 -0.74 -5.28 8.85
CA GLY A 234 -0.76 -6.74 8.97
C GLY A 234 -1.78 -7.36 8.03
N SER A 235 -1.78 -8.68 7.94
CA SER A 235 -2.83 -9.39 7.23
C SER A 235 -4.16 -9.28 7.96
N ARG A 236 -5.27 -9.30 7.21
CA ARG A 236 -6.62 -9.12 7.75
C ARG A 236 -6.96 -10.12 8.87
N GLY A 237 -6.46 -11.36 8.78
CA GLY A 237 -6.70 -12.38 9.80
C GLY A 237 -6.06 -12.10 11.16
N ILE A 238 -5.17 -11.09 11.27
CA ILE A 238 -4.58 -10.64 12.55
C ILE A 238 -5.49 -9.63 13.26
N GLU A 239 -6.39 -8.98 12.53
CA GLU A 239 -7.42 -8.06 13.05
C GLU A 239 -6.86 -6.86 13.84
N LEU A 240 -5.75 -6.29 13.38
CA LEU A 240 -5.11 -5.14 14.05
C LEU A 240 -6.04 -3.94 14.21
N GLU A 241 -7.09 -3.80 13.41
CA GLU A 241 -8.10 -2.76 13.54
C GLU A 241 -8.82 -2.76 14.90
N LYS A 242 -8.85 -3.89 15.60
CA LYS A 242 -9.40 -3.98 16.98
C LYS A 242 -8.63 -3.11 17.97
N LEU A 243 -7.35 -2.81 17.69
CA LEU A 243 -6.50 -1.98 18.53
C LEU A 243 -6.86 -0.49 18.50
N ILE A 244 -7.58 -0.03 17.47
CA ILE A 244 -7.92 1.39 17.26
C ILE A 244 -8.67 1.97 18.48
N THR A 245 -9.49 1.17 19.13
CA THR A 245 -10.28 1.62 20.31
C THR A 245 -9.44 1.88 21.56
N PHE A 246 -8.19 1.39 21.61
CA PHE A 246 -7.25 1.59 22.73
C PHE A 246 -6.24 2.71 22.46
N LEU A 247 -6.06 3.07 21.21
CA LEU A 247 -5.10 4.06 20.70
C LEU A 247 -5.73 5.44 20.51
#